data_dc1910a9bec4cbf30cf107dc830a956b
#
_entry.id   dc1910a9bec4cbf30cf107dc830a956b
#
_cell.length_a   1.000
_cell.length_b   1.000
_cell.length_c   1.000
_cell.angle_alpha   90.00
_cell.angle_beta   90.00
_cell.angle_gamma   90.00
#
_symmetry.space_group_name_H-M   'P 1'
#
loop_
_entity.id
_entity.type
_entity.pdbx_description
1 polymer ?
#
loop_
_entity_poly.entity_id
_entity_poly.type
_entity_poly.pdbx_seq_one_letter_code
_entity_poly.pdbx_strand_id
1 'polypeptide(L)'
;MTIFKSVLNKEDLLDSRDIIDRVQELAKFQIEVFNEQQSLEDDDDLQIEEEDYNNDHFRYWLKEAPSDEDREELKALLALNDECEGLSDWTYGETLIHSNYWVEYVEGLLIDCGDLPKEIPHYIAIDWEKTADNIEQDYMRVDFDGEEYLIRNC
;
A
#
# COMPACT_ATOMS: atom_id res chain seq x y z
N MET A 1 5.40 -3.10 -18.60
CA MET A 1 4.37 -2.07 -18.47
C MET A 1 3.57 -2.28 -17.18
N THR A 2 3.38 -1.24 -16.44
CA THR A 2 2.77 -1.33 -15.12
C THR A 2 1.44 -0.60 -15.04
N ILE A 3 0.46 -1.12 -15.77
CA ILE A 3 -0.91 -0.64 -15.71
C ILE A 3 -1.43 -0.76 -14.27
N PHE A 4 -0.93 -1.76 -13.55
CA PHE A 4 -1.34 -2.03 -12.17
C PHE A 4 -1.14 -0.82 -11.26
N LYS A 5 0.02 -0.17 -11.32
CA LYS A 5 0.30 1.02 -10.53
C LYS A 5 -0.70 2.14 -10.81
N SER A 6 -0.94 2.43 -12.10
CA SER A 6 -1.87 3.49 -12.50
C SER A 6 -3.29 3.24 -12.04
N VAL A 7 -3.68 1.97 -11.94
CA VAL A 7 -5.01 1.59 -11.44
C VAL A 7 -5.00 1.60 -9.92
N LEU A 8 -3.97 0.98 -9.32
CA LEU A 8 -3.94 0.76 -7.88
C LEU A 8 -3.95 2.07 -7.09
N ASN A 9 -3.12 3.03 -7.46
CA ASN A 9 -3.05 4.28 -6.71
C ASN A 9 -4.21 5.25 -7.02
N LYS A 10 -5.16 4.84 -7.83
CA LYS A 10 -6.39 5.59 -8.11
C LYS A 10 -7.62 4.92 -7.53
N GLU A 11 -7.46 3.72 -7.01
CA GLU A 11 -8.57 3.00 -6.40
C GLU A 11 -8.98 3.66 -5.08
N ASP A 12 -10.26 3.66 -4.79
CA ASP A 12 -10.79 4.18 -3.53
C ASP A 12 -10.46 3.27 -2.36
N LEU A 13 -10.40 1.97 -2.62
CA LEU A 13 -10.11 0.95 -1.62
C LEU A 13 -9.04 0.01 -2.14
N LEU A 14 -8.05 -0.29 -1.30
CA LEU A 14 -7.00 -1.26 -1.61
C LEU A 14 -6.99 -2.34 -0.53
N ASP A 15 -6.62 -3.55 -0.93
CA ASP A 15 -6.39 -4.66 0.00
C ASP A 15 -4.89 -4.87 0.16
N SER A 16 -4.43 -4.97 1.41
CA SER A 16 -3.01 -5.17 1.70
C SER A 16 -2.44 -6.43 1.03
N ARG A 17 -3.27 -7.46 0.86
CA ARG A 17 -2.83 -8.69 0.19
C ARG A 17 -2.48 -8.45 -1.26
N ASP A 18 -3.22 -7.60 -1.96
CA ASP A 18 -2.93 -7.24 -3.35
C ASP A 18 -1.61 -6.50 -3.45
N ILE A 19 -1.32 -5.64 -2.47
CA ILE A 19 -0.05 -4.92 -2.39
C ILE A 19 1.10 -5.89 -2.19
N ILE A 20 0.97 -6.81 -1.27
CA ILE A 20 2.00 -7.83 -0.97
C ILE A 20 2.25 -8.69 -2.22
N ASP A 21 1.20 -9.16 -2.87
CA ASP A 21 1.32 -9.99 -4.07
C ASP A 21 2.05 -9.24 -5.19
N ARG A 22 1.74 -7.97 -5.36
CA ARG A 22 2.39 -7.16 -6.38
C ARG A 22 3.86 -6.89 -6.07
N VAL A 23 4.18 -6.68 -4.79
CA VAL A 23 5.58 -6.56 -4.35
C VAL A 23 6.35 -7.82 -4.73
N GLN A 24 5.81 -8.98 -4.41
CA GLN A 24 6.47 -10.26 -4.70
C GLN A 24 6.67 -10.46 -6.20
N GLU A 25 5.67 -10.15 -6.98
CA GLU A 25 5.74 -10.27 -8.45
C GLU A 25 6.83 -9.39 -9.05
N LEU A 26 6.84 -8.12 -8.69
CA LEU A 26 7.83 -7.17 -9.21
C LEU A 26 9.23 -7.44 -8.67
N ALA A 27 9.33 -7.79 -7.40
CA ALA A 27 10.62 -8.08 -6.76
C ALA A 27 11.31 -9.27 -7.42
N LYS A 28 10.55 -10.29 -7.77
CA LYS A 28 11.09 -11.48 -8.44
C LYS A 28 11.89 -11.09 -9.69
N PHE A 29 11.32 -10.28 -10.57
CA PHE A 29 11.99 -9.83 -11.78
C PHE A 29 13.20 -8.96 -11.49
N GLN A 30 13.09 -8.05 -10.55
CA GLN A 30 14.19 -7.13 -10.24
C GLN A 30 15.32 -7.84 -9.52
N ILE A 31 15.05 -8.83 -8.70
CA ILE A 31 16.07 -9.64 -8.05
C ILE A 31 16.83 -10.48 -9.09
N GLU A 32 16.15 -11.00 -10.11
CA GLU A 32 16.83 -11.69 -11.21
C GLU A 32 17.83 -10.77 -11.91
N VAL A 33 17.43 -9.53 -12.18
CA VAL A 33 18.32 -8.53 -12.78
C VAL A 33 19.51 -8.23 -11.86
N PHE A 34 19.23 -8.04 -10.57
CA PHE A 34 20.26 -7.80 -9.57
C PHE A 34 21.28 -8.94 -9.53
N ASN A 35 20.81 -10.18 -9.42
CA ASN A 35 21.68 -11.36 -9.37
C ASN A 35 22.52 -11.50 -10.64
N GLU A 36 21.94 -11.23 -11.80
CA GLU A 36 22.64 -11.28 -13.07
C GLU A 36 23.78 -10.27 -13.11
N GLN A 37 23.54 -9.05 -12.63
CA GLN A 37 24.57 -8.02 -12.56
C GLN A 37 25.70 -8.39 -11.58
N GLN A 38 25.37 -9.02 -10.45
CA GLN A 38 26.37 -9.45 -9.48
C GLN A 38 27.27 -10.55 -10.08
N SER A 39 26.70 -11.46 -10.84
CA SER A 39 27.48 -12.49 -11.55
C SER A 39 28.46 -11.88 -12.55
N LEU A 40 28.03 -10.83 -13.27
CA LEU A 40 28.89 -10.14 -14.22
C LEU A 40 30.04 -9.39 -13.55
N GLU A 41 29.87 -9.00 -12.31
CA GLU A 41 30.89 -8.31 -11.52
C GLU A 41 31.75 -9.28 -10.69
N ASP A 42 31.60 -10.59 -10.94
CA ASP A 42 32.27 -11.65 -10.18
C ASP A 42 31.95 -11.62 -8.68
N ASP A 43 30.75 -11.17 -8.34
CA ASP A 43 30.31 -11.01 -6.97
C ASP A 43 29.14 -11.95 -6.65
N ASP A 44 29.39 -13.24 -6.83
CA ASP A 44 28.40 -14.29 -6.63
C ASP A 44 27.90 -14.35 -5.18
N ASP A 45 28.70 -13.87 -4.23
CA ASP A 45 28.35 -13.83 -2.80
C ASP A 45 27.19 -12.89 -2.50
N LEU A 46 26.88 -11.96 -3.42
CA LEU A 46 25.78 -11.03 -3.27
C LEU A 46 24.46 -11.52 -3.88
N GLN A 47 24.47 -12.71 -4.49
CA GLN A 47 23.23 -13.27 -5.03
C GLN A 47 22.26 -13.60 -3.90
N ILE A 48 20.98 -13.30 -4.12
CA ILE A 48 19.93 -13.47 -3.12
C ILE A 48 18.77 -14.28 -3.66
N GLU A 49 17.93 -14.78 -2.76
CA GLU A 49 16.71 -15.50 -3.11
C GLU A 49 15.66 -14.54 -3.66
N GLU A 50 14.79 -15.04 -4.53
CA GLU A 50 13.73 -14.24 -5.17
C GLU A 50 12.75 -13.61 -4.18
N GLU A 51 12.66 -14.16 -2.98
CA GLU A 51 11.73 -13.70 -1.95
C GLU A 51 12.37 -12.70 -0.99
N ASP A 52 13.68 -12.48 -1.11
CA ASP A 52 14.44 -11.65 -0.17
C ASP A 52 14.51 -10.19 -0.64
N TYR A 53 13.35 -9.59 -0.89
CA TYR A 53 13.27 -8.20 -1.31
C TYR A 53 13.62 -7.21 -0.18
N ASN A 54 13.79 -7.69 1.04
CA ASN A 54 14.26 -6.87 2.16
C ASN A 54 15.77 -6.86 2.31
N ASN A 55 16.49 -7.59 1.46
CA ASN A 55 17.95 -7.61 1.48
C ASN A 55 18.51 -6.20 1.24
N ASP A 56 19.42 -5.78 2.12
CA ASP A 56 19.97 -4.42 2.09
C ASP A 56 20.72 -4.09 0.80
N HIS A 57 21.47 -5.06 0.26
CA HIS A 57 22.22 -4.86 -1.00
C HIS A 57 21.27 -4.68 -2.18
N PHE A 58 20.18 -5.47 -2.22
CA PHE A 58 19.17 -5.33 -3.24
C PHE A 58 18.45 -3.99 -3.13
N ARG A 59 18.08 -3.59 -1.92
CA ARG A 59 17.40 -2.32 -1.66
C ARG A 59 18.26 -1.14 -2.09
N TYR A 60 19.56 -1.19 -1.77
CA TYR A 60 20.49 -0.16 -2.20
C TYR A 60 20.61 -0.10 -3.73
N TRP A 61 20.81 -1.26 -4.35
CA TRP A 61 20.86 -1.35 -5.82
C TRP A 61 19.59 -0.80 -6.47
N LEU A 62 18.43 -1.18 -5.95
CA LEU A 62 17.15 -0.74 -6.47
C LEU A 62 17.03 0.79 -6.45
N LYS A 63 17.52 1.40 -5.37
CA LYS A 63 17.51 2.86 -5.19
C LYS A 63 18.41 3.57 -6.21
N GLU A 64 19.58 3.00 -6.49
CA GLU A 64 20.59 3.61 -7.37
C GLU A 64 20.44 3.21 -8.84
N ALA A 65 19.67 2.18 -9.15
CA ALA A 65 19.48 1.70 -10.51
C ALA A 65 18.80 2.77 -11.38
N PRO A 66 19.09 2.74 -12.71
CA PRO A 66 18.41 3.66 -13.61
C PRO A 66 16.90 3.55 -13.50
N SER A 67 16.21 4.66 -13.74
CA SER A 67 14.76 4.73 -13.66
C SER A 67 14.12 3.78 -14.69
N ASP A 68 13.15 3.00 -14.21
CA ASP A 68 12.37 2.06 -14.99
C ASP A 68 10.98 2.05 -14.38
N GLU A 69 9.94 1.99 -15.20
CA GLU A 69 8.56 2.07 -14.72
C GLU A 69 8.27 1.02 -13.64
N ASP A 70 8.70 -0.23 -13.86
CA ASP A 70 8.49 -1.32 -12.91
C ASP A 70 9.29 -1.12 -11.62
N ARG A 71 10.51 -0.59 -11.73
CA ARG A 71 11.32 -0.28 -10.55
C ARG A 71 10.73 0.84 -9.73
N GLU A 72 10.21 1.86 -10.37
CA GLU A 72 9.55 2.97 -9.69
C GLU A 72 8.27 2.49 -8.98
N GLU A 73 7.51 1.63 -9.62
CA GLU A 73 6.35 1.01 -8.98
C GLU A 73 6.77 0.17 -7.77
N LEU A 74 7.79 -0.65 -7.92
CA LEU A 74 8.29 -1.48 -6.82
C LEU A 74 8.78 -0.63 -5.65
N LYS A 75 9.49 0.45 -5.92
CA LYS A 75 9.94 1.38 -4.87
C LYS A 75 8.78 1.96 -4.08
N ALA A 76 7.72 2.39 -4.77
CA ALA A 76 6.53 2.95 -4.14
C ALA A 76 5.82 1.90 -3.28
N LEU A 77 5.69 0.69 -3.79
CA LEU A 77 5.06 -0.41 -3.06
C LEU A 77 5.88 -0.85 -1.85
N LEU A 78 7.21 -0.90 -1.98
CA LEU A 78 8.08 -1.24 -0.85
C LEU A 78 8.03 -0.17 0.24
N ALA A 79 8.00 1.11 -0.14
CA ALA A 79 7.85 2.18 0.83
C ALA A 79 6.54 2.06 1.61
N LEU A 80 5.44 1.77 0.92
CA LEU A 80 4.15 1.54 1.56
C LEU A 80 4.18 0.32 2.47
N ASN A 81 4.73 -0.79 1.98
CA ASN A 81 4.87 -2.02 2.76
C ASN A 81 5.70 -1.79 4.02
N ASP A 82 6.80 -1.04 3.92
CA ASP A 82 7.67 -0.73 5.06
C ASP A 82 6.92 0.05 6.16
N GLU A 83 6.02 0.93 5.78
CA GLU A 83 5.21 1.69 6.73
C GLU A 83 4.16 0.82 7.42
N CYS A 84 3.63 -0.18 6.72
CA CYS A 84 2.45 -0.92 7.16
C CYS A 84 2.74 -2.32 7.67
N GLU A 85 3.91 -2.89 7.40
CA GLU A 85 4.20 -4.30 7.74
C GLU A 85 4.14 -4.61 9.23
N GLY A 86 4.26 -3.59 10.08
CA GLY A 86 4.13 -3.73 11.54
C GLY A 86 2.71 -3.84 12.03
N LEU A 87 1.72 -3.61 11.15
CA LEU A 87 0.31 -3.70 11.52
C LEU A 87 -0.14 -5.16 11.57
N SER A 88 -0.94 -5.50 12.59
CA SER A 88 -1.32 -6.91 12.86
C SER A 88 -2.01 -7.59 11.70
N ASP A 89 -2.84 -6.87 10.97
CA ASP A 89 -3.65 -7.46 9.90
C ASP A 89 -3.08 -7.27 8.51
N TRP A 90 -1.87 -6.70 8.40
CA TRP A 90 -1.27 -6.40 7.10
C TRP A 90 -1.16 -7.65 6.20
N THR A 91 -0.67 -8.75 6.75
CA THR A 91 -0.50 -10.01 5.98
C THR A 91 -1.81 -10.77 5.78
N TYR A 92 -2.82 -10.47 6.58
CA TYR A 92 -4.10 -11.20 6.54
C TYR A 92 -5.17 -10.48 5.72
N GLY A 93 -4.95 -9.25 5.38
CA GLY A 93 -5.87 -8.44 4.60
C GLY A 93 -6.41 -7.26 5.40
N GLU A 94 -5.78 -6.11 5.23
CA GLU A 94 -6.26 -4.84 5.78
C GLU A 94 -6.67 -3.94 4.62
N THR A 95 -7.65 -3.09 4.84
CA THR A 95 -8.16 -2.18 3.82
C THR A 95 -7.48 -0.82 3.94
N LEU A 96 -6.98 -0.32 2.80
CA LEU A 96 -6.50 1.06 2.67
C LEU A 96 -7.58 1.86 1.96
N ILE A 97 -7.94 2.99 2.54
CA ILE A 97 -9.03 3.83 2.04
C ILE A 97 -8.41 5.14 1.51
N HIS A 98 -8.66 5.45 0.24
CA HIS A 98 -8.17 6.69 -0.35
C HIS A 98 -8.77 7.88 0.41
N SER A 99 -7.96 8.92 0.68
CA SER A 99 -8.40 10.07 1.45
C SER A 99 -9.63 10.77 0.85
N ASN A 100 -9.75 10.79 -0.47
CA ASN A 100 -10.91 11.38 -1.15
C ASN A 100 -12.19 10.58 -0.96
N TYR A 101 -12.08 9.30 -0.61
CA TYR A 101 -13.22 8.42 -0.37
C TYR A 101 -13.53 8.25 1.11
N TRP A 102 -12.70 8.78 1.98
CA TRP A 102 -12.76 8.52 3.42
C TRP A 102 -14.11 8.84 4.06
N VAL A 103 -14.66 10.01 3.75
CA VAL A 103 -15.94 10.45 4.33
C VAL A 103 -17.08 9.50 3.92
N GLU A 104 -17.14 9.13 2.65
CA GLU A 104 -18.14 8.17 2.15
C GLU A 104 -17.97 6.79 2.78
N TYR A 105 -16.73 6.37 2.95
CA TYR A 105 -16.40 5.10 3.61
C TYR A 105 -16.92 5.07 5.04
N VAL A 106 -16.70 6.15 5.80
CA VAL A 106 -17.15 6.26 7.18
C VAL A 106 -18.67 6.20 7.27
N GLU A 107 -19.35 6.88 6.36
CA GLU A 107 -20.81 6.86 6.29
C GLU A 107 -21.32 5.42 6.14
N GLY A 108 -20.79 4.69 5.17
CA GLY A 108 -21.14 3.29 4.95
C GLY A 108 -20.81 2.40 6.13
N LEU A 109 -19.65 2.63 6.74
CA LEU A 109 -19.19 1.85 7.90
C LEU A 109 -20.16 1.98 9.09
N LEU A 110 -20.59 3.18 9.40
CA LEU A 110 -21.49 3.40 10.53
C LEU A 110 -22.87 2.79 10.31
N ILE A 111 -23.33 2.81 9.07
CA ILE A 111 -24.60 2.16 8.71
C ILE A 111 -24.44 0.63 8.80
N ASP A 112 -23.38 0.09 8.23
CA ASP A 112 -23.12 -1.35 8.20
C ASP A 112 -22.91 -1.93 9.59
N CYS A 113 -22.28 -1.16 10.49
CA CYS A 113 -22.07 -1.58 11.88
C CYS A 113 -23.32 -1.42 12.75
N GLY A 114 -24.38 -0.81 12.23
CA GLY A 114 -25.62 -0.61 12.95
C GLY A 114 -25.61 0.59 13.91
N ASP A 115 -24.57 1.43 13.86
CA ASP A 115 -24.50 2.65 14.66
C ASP A 115 -25.49 3.71 14.17
N LEU A 116 -25.84 3.66 12.89
CA LEU A 116 -26.82 4.54 12.28
C LEU A 116 -27.83 3.73 11.48
N PRO A 117 -29.12 4.17 11.43
CA PRO A 117 -30.11 3.55 10.55
C PRO A 117 -29.80 3.88 9.08
N LYS A 118 -30.25 3.03 8.17
CA LYS A 118 -30.09 3.26 6.72
C LYS A 118 -30.77 4.54 6.27
N GLU A 119 -31.92 4.85 6.89
CA GLU A 119 -32.66 6.06 6.60
C GLU A 119 -32.62 6.98 7.81
N ILE A 120 -32.07 8.17 7.61
CA ILE A 120 -32.01 9.19 8.65
C ILE A 120 -33.16 10.17 8.38
N PRO A 121 -33.96 10.53 9.40
CA PRO A 121 -35.00 11.53 9.20
C PRO A 121 -34.44 12.80 8.56
N HIS A 122 -35.18 13.37 7.64
CA HIS A 122 -34.70 14.52 6.84
C HIS A 122 -34.38 15.76 7.67
N TYR A 123 -34.91 15.85 8.89
CA TYR A 123 -34.65 16.97 9.77
C TYR A 123 -33.37 16.79 10.62
N ILE A 124 -32.69 15.65 10.49
CA ILE A 124 -31.42 15.41 11.16
C ILE A 124 -30.31 15.65 10.15
N ALA A 125 -29.38 16.56 10.49
CA ALA A 125 -28.20 16.82 9.69
C ALA A 125 -26.98 16.27 10.43
N ILE A 126 -26.14 15.53 9.70
CA ILE A 126 -24.91 14.97 10.24
C ILE A 126 -23.74 15.67 9.57
N ASP A 127 -22.79 16.14 10.38
CA ASP A 127 -21.52 16.67 9.88
C ASP A 127 -20.60 15.48 9.63
N TRP A 128 -20.65 14.95 8.41
CA TRP A 128 -19.90 13.76 8.03
C TRP A 128 -18.39 14.00 8.04
N GLU A 129 -17.93 15.20 7.70
CA GLU A 129 -16.50 15.53 7.75
C GLU A 129 -15.98 15.46 9.17
N LYS A 130 -16.69 16.04 10.12
CA LYS A 130 -16.31 16.01 11.53
C LYS A 130 -16.40 14.60 12.11
N THR A 131 -17.43 13.85 11.74
CA THR A 131 -17.59 12.45 12.15
C THR A 131 -16.43 11.61 11.62
N ALA A 132 -16.05 11.79 10.36
CA ALA A 132 -14.92 11.10 9.76
C ALA A 132 -13.61 11.46 10.46
N ASP A 133 -13.41 12.73 10.81
CA ASP A 133 -12.22 13.18 11.53
C ASP A 133 -12.12 12.50 12.91
N ASN A 134 -13.24 12.33 13.59
CA ASN A 134 -13.27 11.67 14.89
C ASN A 134 -12.90 10.19 14.79
N ILE A 135 -13.36 9.52 13.74
CA ILE A 135 -13.06 8.10 13.52
C ILE A 135 -11.62 7.91 13.05
N GLU A 136 -11.06 8.89 12.35
CA GLU A 136 -9.70 8.85 11.85
C GLU A 136 -8.65 8.67 12.96
N GLN A 137 -9.00 8.95 14.21
CA GLN A 137 -8.09 8.80 15.35
C GLN A 137 -7.60 7.36 15.52
N ASP A 138 -8.38 6.38 15.05
CA ASP A 138 -8.02 4.97 15.07
C ASP A 138 -7.30 4.52 13.80
N TYR A 139 -7.03 5.44 12.89
CA TYR A 139 -6.39 5.18 11.60
C TYR A 139 -5.11 5.99 11.47
N MET A 140 -4.22 5.54 10.60
CA MET A 140 -3.03 6.31 10.23
C MET A 140 -3.07 6.62 8.74
N ARG A 141 -2.40 7.71 8.37
CA ARG A 141 -2.29 8.11 6.98
C ARG A 141 -0.98 7.60 6.42
N VAL A 142 -1.04 7.04 5.21
CA VAL A 142 0.14 6.55 4.50
C VAL A 142 0.13 7.13 3.09
N ASP A 143 1.33 7.33 2.54
CA ASP A 143 1.50 7.81 1.17
C ASP A 143 1.80 6.63 0.27
N PHE A 144 1.05 6.52 -0.84
CA PHE A 144 1.32 5.55 -1.87
C PHE A 144 1.48 6.30 -3.20
N ASP A 145 2.74 6.54 -3.56
CA ASP A 145 3.10 7.18 -4.82
C ASP A 145 2.39 8.53 -5.04
N GLY A 146 2.39 9.35 -4.00
CA GLY A 146 1.77 10.67 -4.02
C GLY A 146 0.28 10.70 -3.68
N GLU A 147 -0.34 9.55 -3.47
CA GLU A 147 -1.74 9.45 -3.08
C GLU A 147 -1.84 9.05 -1.61
N GLU A 148 -2.66 9.76 -0.86
CA GLU A 148 -2.82 9.53 0.57
C GLU A 148 -3.93 8.53 0.84
N TYR A 149 -3.62 7.53 1.65
CA TYR A 149 -4.55 6.49 2.08
C TYR A 149 -4.63 6.44 3.61
N LEU A 150 -5.76 5.98 4.12
CA LEU A 150 -5.93 5.70 5.54
C LEU A 150 -5.99 4.21 5.75
N ILE A 151 -5.32 3.74 6.81
CA ILE A 151 -5.30 2.34 7.19
C ILE A 151 -5.45 2.24 8.70
N ARG A 152 -6.15 1.22 9.15
CA ARG A 152 -6.40 1.00 10.57
C ARG A 152 -5.08 0.82 11.32
N ASN A 153 -4.94 1.57 12.41
CA ASN A 153 -3.73 1.55 13.24
C ASN A 153 -3.95 0.61 14.42
N CYS A 154 -3.75 -0.68 14.20
CA CYS A 154 -3.90 -1.66 15.28
C CYS A 154 -2.88 -2.80 15.21
#